data_efdab3da2c96acfbc99e8fce495b39c0
#
_entry.id   efdab3da2c96acfbc99e8fce495b39c0
#
_cell.length_a   1.000
_cell.length_b   1.000
_cell.length_c   1.000
_cell.angle_alpha   90.00
_cell.angle_beta   90.00
_cell.angle_gamma   90.00
#
_symmetry.space_group_name_H-M   'P 1'
#
loop_
_entity.id
_entity.type
_entity.pdbx_description
1 polymer ?
#
loop_
_entity_poly.entity_id
_entity_poly.type
_entity_poly.pdbx_seq_one_letter_code
_entity_poly.pdbx_strand_id
1 'polypeptide(L)'
;MAYSLRVGSLRCHVLSDGLQYVDGGGFFGLIPRSMWQEVIAPNELNQIPCDSRSLLIESAAGLILVDTGVGDKLPPKVRQRFGMDNRNRRLVGELGRAGFAPEDVDIVLCTHFHGDHIGGSTRWDTEDGAPAPGAAAVPVFPRARYIGQRLELADASFPNERTAATYVAENFKPLLDCGLLDIVDGPQRLAPGVRTDLVPGHTACLQAVWVEDGGESLLFLTDAAPWAVQFERLAWVPAFDIAPLQSMETKRRLRQEAAERAALLVFQHDSQVVTAHLAPGKRGLAVVPEISEVATFDPTL
;
A
#
# COMPACT_ATOMS: atom_id res chain seq x y z
N MET A 1 -5.11 -13.47 4.32
CA MET A 1 -6.41 -13.92 3.73
C MET A 1 -6.96 -12.77 2.91
N ALA A 2 -7.55 -13.06 1.75
CA ALA A 2 -8.28 -12.04 1.01
C ALA A 2 -9.60 -11.73 1.74
N TYR A 3 -9.90 -10.46 1.98
CA TYR A 3 -11.16 -10.01 2.55
C TYR A 3 -12.01 -9.41 1.44
N SER A 4 -13.22 -9.96 1.24
CA SER A 4 -14.17 -9.42 0.27
C SER A 4 -15.12 -8.45 0.97
N LEU A 5 -15.23 -7.26 0.42
CA LEU A 5 -16.04 -6.14 0.91
C LEU A 5 -17.02 -5.70 -0.18
N ARG A 6 -18.04 -4.96 0.19
CA ARG A 6 -18.94 -4.30 -0.75
C ARG A 6 -19.03 -2.81 -0.43
N VAL A 7 -19.15 -2.02 -1.49
CA VAL A 7 -19.48 -0.60 -1.43
C VAL A 7 -20.60 -0.40 -2.44
N GLY A 8 -21.82 -0.39 -1.96
CA GLY A 8 -23.01 -0.46 -2.83
C GLY A 8 -23.01 -1.70 -3.73
N SER A 9 -22.97 -1.50 -5.04
CA SER A 9 -22.88 -2.57 -6.04
C SER A 9 -21.45 -3.03 -6.34
N LEU A 10 -20.45 -2.23 -5.99
CA LEU A 10 -19.04 -2.54 -6.25
C LEU A 10 -18.52 -3.61 -5.27
N ARG A 11 -17.81 -4.59 -5.80
CA ARG A 11 -17.04 -5.54 -4.99
C ARG A 11 -15.60 -5.11 -4.88
N CYS A 12 -15.08 -5.18 -3.67
CA CYS A 12 -13.69 -4.90 -3.36
C CYS A 12 -13.07 -6.07 -2.63
N HIS A 13 -11.78 -6.32 -2.86
CA HIS A 13 -11.03 -7.36 -2.17
C HIS A 13 -9.75 -6.74 -1.61
N VAL A 14 -9.54 -6.86 -0.30
CA VAL A 14 -8.27 -6.51 0.31
C VAL A 14 -7.38 -7.75 0.22
N LEU A 15 -6.33 -7.67 -0.57
CA LEU A 15 -5.35 -8.73 -0.80
C LEU A 15 -4.06 -8.41 -0.02
N SER A 16 -3.25 -9.39 0.30
CA SER A 16 -1.97 -9.21 0.99
C SER A 16 -0.84 -9.85 0.18
N ASP A 17 0.24 -9.13 -0.05
CA ASP A 17 1.48 -9.68 -0.61
C ASP A 17 2.34 -10.36 0.47
N GLY A 18 2.00 -10.18 1.74
CA GLY A 18 2.63 -10.81 2.89
C GLY A 18 3.22 -9.82 3.89
N LEU A 19 3.68 -10.38 5.00
CA LEU A 19 4.30 -9.62 6.07
C LEU A 19 5.79 -9.38 5.80
N GLN A 20 6.26 -8.23 6.20
CA GLN A 20 7.66 -7.89 6.36
C GLN A 20 7.91 -7.35 7.77
N TYR A 21 9.11 -7.50 8.28
CA TYR A 21 9.52 -6.96 9.57
C TYR A 21 10.41 -5.73 9.35
N VAL A 22 9.94 -4.59 9.83
CA VAL A 22 10.59 -3.29 9.63
C VAL A 22 10.90 -2.63 10.96
N ASP A 23 11.91 -1.77 10.99
CA ASP A 23 12.25 -1.04 12.22
C ASP A 23 11.10 -0.14 12.67
N GLY A 24 10.60 -0.36 13.90
CA GLY A 24 9.51 0.40 14.47
C GLY A 24 9.82 1.89 14.63
N GLY A 25 11.09 2.26 14.80
CA GLY A 25 11.51 3.66 14.84
C GLY A 25 11.28 4.38 13.52
N GLY A 26 11.46 3.69 12.39
CA GLY A 26 11.11 4.22 11.06
C GLY A 26 9.61 4.50 10.91
N PHE A 27 8.78 3.54 11.34
CA PHE A 27 7.31 3.68 11.24
C PHE A 27 6.72 4.71 12.20
N PHE A 28 7.28 4.85 13.40
CA PHE A 28 6.73 5.77 14.41
C PHE A 28 7.47 7.10 14.52
N GLY A 29 8.56 7.27 13.76
CA GLY A 29 9.28 8.54 13.61
C GLY A 29 9.74 9.12 14.95
N LEU A 30 9.26 10.34 15.27
CA LEU A 30 9.65 11.05 16.49
C LEU A 30 9.00 10.50 17.77
N ILE A 31 8.09 9.53 17.68
CA ILE A 31 7.39 9.00 18.84
C ILE A 31 8.34 8.06 19.61
N PRO A 32 8.55 8.27 20.91
CA PRO A 32 9.43 7.42 21.70
C PRO A 32 8.96 5.95 21.71
N ARG A 33 9.92 5.03 21.69
CA ARG A 33 9.64 3.58 21.75
C ARG A 33 8.76 3.21 22.95
N SER A 34 8.97 3.83 24.11
CA SER A 34 8.16 3.61 25.31
C SER A 34 6.66 3.91 25.12
N MET A 35 6.31 4.69 24.09
CA MET A 35 4.92 4.99 23.76
C MET A 35 4.38 4.09 22.66
N TRP A 36 5.13 3.91 21.56
CA TRP A 36 4.60 3.14 20.41
C TRP A 36 4.64 1.63 20.64
N GLN A 37 5.54 1.11 21.50
CA GLN A 37 5.54 -0.31 21.83
C GLN A 37 4.28 -0.78 22.58
N GLU A 38 3.48 0.15 23.12
CA GLU A 38 2.15 -0.16 23.68
C GLU A 38 1.11 -0.46 22.60
N VAL A 39 1.35 -0.01 21.36
CA VAL A 39 0.49 -0.29 20.21
C VAL A 39 0.86 -1.64 19.61
N ILE A 40 2.16 -1.87 19.40
CA ILE A 40 2.70 -3.11 18.88
C ILE A 40 4.08 -3.39 19.50
N ALA A 41 4.23 -4.58 20.08
CA ALA A 41 5.49 -4.98 20.68
C ALA A 41 6.51 -5.30 19.58
N PRO A 42 7.71 -4.68 19.58
CA PRO A 42 8.76 -5.03 18.66
C PRO A 42 9.51 -6.30 19.09
N ASN A 43 10.21 -6.93 18.12
CA ASN A 43 11.18 -7.98 18.43
C ASN A 43 12.49 -7.40 19.04
N GLU A 44 13.48 -8.28 19.30
CA GLU A 44 14.79 -7.88 19.84
C GLU A 44 15.57 -6.95 18.90
N LEU A 45 15.32 -7.00 17.62
CA LEU A 45 15.90 -6.13 16.59
C LEU A 45 15.12 -4.81 16.39
N ASN A 46 14.18 -4.49 17.29
CA ASN A 46 13.31 -3.31 17.18
C ASN A 46 12.36 -3.35 15.97
N GLN A 47 12.13 -4.52 15.40
CA GLN A 47 11.26 -4.68 14.22
C GLN A 47 9.83 -4.99 14.65
N ILE A 48 8.89 -4.50 13.84
CA ILE A 48 7.45 -4.75 13.94
C ILE A 48 6.95 -5.40 12.64
N PRO A 49 5.94 -6.27 12.70
CA PRO A 49 5.31 -6.82 11.50
C PRO A 49 4.53 -5.72 10.76
N CYS A 50 4.72 -5.66 9.46
CA CYS A 50 4.10 -4.71 8.55
C CYS A 50 3.53 -5.50 7.37
N ASP A 51 2.25 -5.35 7.07
CA ASP A 51 1.63 -5.99 5.89
C ASP A 51 1.87 -5.14 4.64
N SER A 52 1.72 -5.73 3.46
CA SER A 52 1.70 -5.03 2.17
C SER A 52 0.40 -5.37 1.45
N ARG A 53 -0.67 -4.63 1.80
CA ARG A 53 -2.00 -4.86 1.24
C ARG A 53 -2.20 -4.10 -0.05
N SER A 54 -3.00 -4.70 -0.93
CA SER A 54 -3.49 -4.14 -2.18
C SER A 54 -5.01 -4.14 -2.17
N LEU A 55 -5.63 -3.21 -2.88
CA LEU A 55 -7.08 -3.18 -3.05
C LEU A 55 -7.43 -3.57 -4.48
N LEU A 56 -8.19 -4.66 -4.65
CA LEU A 56 -8.74 -5.07 -5.94
C LEU A 56 -10.20 -4.64 -6.01
N ILE A 57 -10.61 -4.03 -7.12
CA ILE A 57 -11.96 -3.48 -7.31
C ILE A 57 -12.54 -4.02 -8.61
N GLU A 58 -13.69 -4.72 -8.51
CA GLU A 58 -14.49 -5.11 -9.67
C GLU A 58 -15.35 -3.91 -10.09
N SER A 59 -15.04 -3.32 -11.24
CA SER A 59 -15.69 -2.09 -11.71
C SER A 59 -16.25 -2.22 -13.13
N ALA A 60 -17.05 -1.24 -13.55
CA ALA A 60 -17.55 -1.16 -14.92
C ALA A 60 -16.43 -0.89 -15.95
N ALA A 61 -15.27 -0.41 -15.54
CA ALA A 61 -14.10 -0.21 -16.40
C ALA A 61 -13.15 -1.43 -16.40
N GLY A 62 -13.56 -2.54 -15.81
CA GLY A 62 -12.75 -3.74 -15.62
C GLY A 62 -12.22 -3.88 -14.21
N LEU A 63 -11.25 -4.75 -14.04
CA LEU A 63 -10.63 -5.09 -12.78
C LEU A 63 -9.49 -4.11 -12.47
N ILE A 64 -9.63 -3.36 -11.37
CA ILE A 64 -8.65 -2.35 -10.95
C ILE A 64 -7.90 -2.88 -9.74
N LEU A 65 -6.57 -2.97 -9.83
CA LEU A 65 -5.67 -3.30 -8.73
C LEU A 65 -4.93 -2.04 -8.26
N VAL A 66 -5.03 -1.72 -6.98
CA VAL A 66 -4.32 -0.61 -6.35
C VAL A 66 -3.12 -1.16 -5.60
N ASP A 67 -1.94 -0.77 -6.02
CA ASP A 67 -0.63 -1.25 -5.59
C ASP A 67 -0.43 -2.78 -5.78
N THR A 68 0.82 -3.20 -5.72
CA THR A 68 1.22 -4.58 -6.05
C THR A 68 2.14 -5.21 -5.00
N GLY A 69 2.31 -4.54 -3.87
CA GLY A 69 3.17 -5.04 -2.80
C GLY A 69 4.66 -5.03 -3.13
N VAL A 70 5.43 -5.78 -2.36
CA VAL A 70 6.90 -5.88 -2.46
C VAL A 70 7.33 -6.74 -3.65
N GLY A 71 6.54 -7.77 -3.97
CA GLY A 71 6.86 -8.74 -5.02
C GLY A 71 8.07 -9.63 -4.69
N ASP A 72 8.64 -10.25 -5.74
CA ASP A 72 9.61 -11.34 -5.62
C ASP A 72 11.04 -10.97 -5.99
N LYS A 73 11.29 -9.73 -6.43
CA LYS A 73 12.60 -9.35 -6.98
C LYS A 73 13.70 -9.12 -5.96
N LEU A 74 13.36 -8.95 -4.68
CA LEU A 74 14.35 -8.68 -3.65
C LEU A 74 15.35 -9.84 -3.50
N PRO A 75 16.65 -9.55 -3.36
CA PRO A 75 17.68 -10.57 -3.13
C PRO A 75 17.36 -11.39 -1.85
N PRO A 76 17.70 -12.70 -1.83
CA PRO A 76 17.40 -13.58 -0.68
C PRO A 76 17.88 -13.03 0.67
N LYS A 77 19.09 -12.42 0.72
CA LYS A 77 19.61 -11.80 1.95
C LYS A 77 18.78 -10.61 2.44
N VAL A 78 18.19 -9.84 1.52
CA VAL A 78 17.32 -8.71 1.87
C VAL A 78 16.00 -9.24 2.40
N ARG A 79 15.41 -10.23 1.72
CA ARG A 79 14.18 -10.90 2.16
C ARG A 79 14.33 -11.50 3.55
N GLN A 80 15.46 -12.19 3.82
CA GLN A 80 15.77 -12.74 5.14
C GLN A 80 15.88 -11.64 6.20
N ARG A 81 16.54 -10.50 5.88
CA ARG A 81 16.69 -9.36 6.80
C ARG A 81 15.33 -8.80 7.24
N PHE A 82 14.38 -8.75 6.33
CA PHE A 82 13.02 -8.24 6.58
C PHE A 82 12.05 -9.35 7.01
N GLY A 83 12.52 -10.57 7.27
CA GLY A 83 11.67 -11.69 7.69
C GLY A 83 10.47 -11.91 6.78
N MET A 84 10.63 -11.68 5.48
CA MET A 84 9.52 -11.72 4.53
C MET A 84 9.02 -13.15 4.35
N ASP A 85 7.83 -13.41 4.86
CA ASP A 85 7.14 -14.68 4.64
C ASP A 85 6.38 -14.67 3.32
N ASN A 86 7.13 -14.90 2.23
CA ASN A 86 6.55 -14.97 0.89
C ASN A 86 5.96 -16.35 0.54
N ARG A 87 6.03 -17.34 1.45
CA ARG A 87 5.59 -18.70 1.13
C ARG A 87 4.08 -18.85 1.07
N ASN A 88 3.32 -18.02 1.80
CA ASN A 88 1.88 -18.23 1.97
C ASN A 88 0.99 -17.05 1.51
N ARG A 89 1.54 -15.87 1.23
CA ARG A 89 0.78 -14.66 0.94
C ARG A 89 1.48 -13.84 -0.14
N ARG A 90 1.53 -14.34 -1.36
CA ARG A 90 1.94 -13.54 -2.52
C ARG A 90 0.70 -12.96 -3.15
N LEU A 91 0.77 -11.71 -3.57
CA LEU A 91 -0.35 -11.01 -4.20
C LEU A 91 -1.01 -11.83 -5.33
N VAL A 92 -0.21 -12.43 -6.21
CA VAL A 92 -0.72 -13.27 -7.30
C VAL A 92 -1.49 -14.50 -6.77
N GLY A 93 -1.01 -15.10 -5.67
CA GLY A 93 -1.72 -16.20 -5.02
C GLY A 93 -3.04 -15.77 -4.36
N GLU A 94 -3.07 -14.58 -3.74
CA GLU A 94 -4.29 -14.01 -3.17
C GLU A 94 -5.28 -13.60 -4.28
N LEU A 95 -4.78 -13.06 -5.39
CA LEU A 95 -5.57 -12.77 -6.59
C LEU A 95 -6.25 -14.06 -7.12
N GLY A 96 -5.50 -15.16 -7.21
CA GLY A 96 -6.03 -16.47 -7.59
C GLY A 96 -7.10 -17.01 -6.62
N ARG A 97 -6.96 -16.76 -5.32
CA ARG A 97 -7.99 -17.10 -4.32
C ARG A 97 -9.25 -16.24 -4.45
N ALA A 98 -9.12 -15.02 -4.92
CA ALA A 98 -10.25 -14.16 -5.26
C ALA A 98 -10.92 -14.57 -6.60
N GLY A 99 -10.35 -15.52 -7.34
CA GLY A 99 -10.90 -16.06 -8.59
C GLY A 99 -10.37 -15.39 -9.86
N PHE A 100 -9.26 -14.64 -9.76
CA PHE A 100 -8.70 -13.88 -10.87
C PHE A 100 -7.24 -14.31 -11.16
N ALA A 101 -6.84 -14.13 -12.42
CA ALA A 101 -5.45 -14.27 -12.86
C ALA A 101 -4.82 -12.87 -13.11
N PRO A 102 -3.48 -12.77 -13.18
CA PRO A 102 -2.83 -11.51 -13.53
C PRO A 102 -3.28 -10.92 -14.87
N GLU A 103 -3.65 -11.78 -15.82
CA GLU A 103 -4.15 -11.39 -17.16
C GLU A 103 -5.57 -10.80 -17.14
N ASP A 104 -6.30 -10.95 -16.02
CA ASP A 104 -7.64 -10.39 -15.84
C ASP A 104 -7.61 -8.94 -15.35
N VAL A 105 -6.45 -8.47 -14.87
CA VAL A 105 -6.31 -7.10 -14.38
C VAL A 105 -6.22 -6.12 -15.55
N ASP A 106 -7.15 -5.17 -15.60
CA ASP A 106 -7.22 -4.16 -16.67
C ASP A 106 -6.46 -2.88 -16.31
N ILE A 107 -6.46 -2.51 -15.02
CA ILE A 107 -5.79 -1.30 -14.52
C ILE A 107 -4.99 -1.65 -13.27
N VAL A 108 -3.72 -1.22 -13.23
CA VAL A 108 -2.91 -1.16 -12.01
C VAL A 108 -2.69 0.30 -11.66
N LEU A 109 -3.22 0.76 -10.54
CA LEU A 109 -2.91 2.07 -10.01
C LEU A 109 -1.67 1.97 -9.10
N CYS A 110 -0.62 2.67 -9.45
CA CYS A 110 0.54 2.89 -8.59
C CYS A 110 0.26 4.12 -7.72
N THR A 111 0.01 3.93 -6.42
CA THR A 111 -0.29 5.05 -5.53
C THR A 111 0.89 5.99 -5.37
N HIS A 112 2.08 5.40 -5.29
CA HIS A 112 3.40 6.01 -5.39
C HIS A 112 4.43 4.93 -5.76
N PHE A 113 5.71 5.30 -5.94
CA PHE A 113 6.68 4.38 -6.55
C PHE A 113 7.65 3.73 -5.55
N HIS A 114 7.34 3.71 -4.25
CA HIS A 114 8.15 2.95 -3.31
C HIS A 114 8.10 1.44 -3.57
N GLY A 115 9.17 0.75 -3.19
CA GLY A 115 9.39 -0.64 -3.55
C GLY A 115 8.37 -1.63 -2.98
N ASP A 116 7.73 -1.31 -1.87
CA ASP A 116 6.70 -2.12 -1.22
C ASP A 116 5.26 -1.83 -1.70
N HIS A 117 5.12 -0.91 -2.66
CA HIS A 117 3.86 -0.59 -3.34
C HIS A 117 3.84 -1.08 -4.79
N ILE A 118 4.95 -0.88 -5.50
CA ILE A 118 5.02 -1.27 -6.93
C ILE A 118 6.00 -2.41 -7.20
N GLY A 119 6.55 -3.05 -6.16
CA GLY A 119 7.53 -4.13 -6.32
C GLY A 119 6.98 -5.33 -7.08
N GLY A 120 5.72 -5.68 -6.85
CA GLY A 120 5.03 -6.77 -7.55
C GLY A 120 4.53 -6.42 -8.96
N SER A 121 4.72 -5.18 -9.44
CA SER A 121 4.34 -4.77 -10.81
C SER A 121 5.17 -5.49 -11.88
N THR A 122 6.38 -5.89 -11.54
CA THR A 122 7.29 -6.62 -12.42
C THR A 122 7.91 -7.83 -11.69
N ARG A 123 8.38 -8.80 -12.45
CA ARG A 123 9.13 -9.97 -11.98
C ARG A 123 10.35 -10.21 -12.87
N TRP A 124 11.32 -10.99 -12.39
CA TRP A 124 12.40 -11.42 -13.26
C TRP A 124 11.88 -12.40 -14.33
N ASP A 125 12.36 -12.25 -15.56
CA ASP A 125 12.07 -13.15 -16.68
C ASP A 125 12.99 -14.37 -16.63
N THR A 126 12.77 -15.18 -15.60
CA THR A 126 13.46 -16.45 -15.33
C THR A 126 12.45 -17.51 -14.96
N GLU A 127 12.78 -18.77 -15.14
CA GLU A 127 11.86 -19.89 -14.90
C GLU A 127 11.35 -19.93 -13.44
N ASP A 128 12.21 -19.60 -12.49
CA ASP A 128 11.91 -19.57 -11.04
C ASP A 128 11.64 -18.15 -10.50
N GLY A 129 11.67 -17.12 -11.36
CA GLY A 129 11.51 -15.71 -10.96
C GLY A 129 12.69 -15.16 -10.16
N ALA A 130 13.78 -15.91 -10.01
CA ALA A 130 14.96 -15.49 -9.25
C ALA A 130 15.86 -14.54 -10.04
N PRO A 131 16.59 -13.63 -9.38
CA PRO A 131 17.56 -12.79 -10.05
C PRO A 131 18.66 -13.66 -10.69
N ALA A 132 18.91 -13.45 -11.98
CA ALA A 132 19.99 -14.10 -12.72
C ALA A 132 20.79 -13.04 -13.49
N PRO A 133 22.10 -13.28 -13.77
CA PRO A 133 22.89 -12.36 -14.58
C PRO A 133 22.24 -12.15 -15.94
N GLY A 134 21.93 -10.87 -16.27
CA GLY A 134 21.31 -10.51 -17.53
C GLY A 134 19.79 -10.74 -17.62
N ALA A 135 19.14 -11.20 -16.55
CA ALA A 135 17.68 -11.30 -16.52
C ALA A 135 17.04 -9.92 -16.65
N ALA A 136 16.05 -9.80 -17.54
CA ALA A 136 15.22 -8.61 -17.63
C ALA A 136 14.06 -8.69 -16.62
N ALA A 137 13.58 -7.55 -16.16
CA ALA A 137 12.32 -7.49 -15.43
C ALA A 137 11.17 -7.31 -16.45
N VAL A 138 10.10 -8.07 -16.28
CA VAL A 138 8.91 -8.06 -17.16
C VAL A 138 7.64 -7.80 -16.36
N PRO A 139 6.58 -7.23 -16.97
CA PRO A 139 5.33 -6.96 -16.29
C PRO A 139 4.68 -8.24 -15.73
N VAL A 140 4.14 -8.17 -14.52
CA VAL A 140 3.35 -9.25 -13.90
C VAL A 140 1.91 -9.22 -14.44
N PHE A 141 1.36 -8.05 -14.70
CA PHE A 141 0.01 -7.85 -15.22
C PHE A 141 0.10 -7.38 -16.67
N PRO A 142 0.29 -8.30 -17.66
CA PRO A 142 0.74 -7.95 -19.01
C PRO A 142 -0.33 -7.27 -19.86
N ARG A 143 -1.61 -7.33 -19.45
CA ARG A 143 -2.73 -6.68 -20.13
C ARG A 143 -3.16 -5.38 -19.46
N ALA A 144 -2.65 -5.12 -18.26
CA ALA A 144 -3.02 -3.96 -17.48
C ALA A 144 -2.37 -2.67 -18.02
N ARG A 145 -3.13 -1.60 -17.97
CA ARG A 145 -2.63 -0.24 -18.05
C ARG A 145 -2.19 0.18 -16.65
N TYR A 146 -0.92 0.48 -16.46
CA TYR A 146 -0.40 1.01 -15.20
C TYR A 146 -0.56 2.53 -15.19
N ILE A 147 -1.00 3.09 -14.08
CA ILE A 147 -1.21 4.55 -13.93
C ILE A 147 -0.34 5.05 -12.77
N GLY A 148 0.50 6.05 -13.04
CA GLY A 148 1.36 6.68 -12.03
C GLY A 148 1.47 8.19 -12.21
N GLN A 149 1.72 8.90 -11.12
CA GLN A 149 1.89 10.35 -11.14
C GLN A 149 3.25 10.75 -11.74
N ARG A 150 3.28 11.87 -12.48
CA ARG A 150 4.50 12.39 -13.11
C ARG A 150 5.61 12.70 -12.09
N LEU A 151 5.28 13.28 -10.96
CA LEU A 151 6.27 13.60 -9.92
C LEU A 151 6.81 12.34 -9.27
N GLU A 152 6.01 11.27 -9.10
CA GLU A 152 6.53 9.98 -8.61
C GLU A 152 7.56 9.39 -9.57
N LEU A 153 7.29 9.44 -10.88
CA LEU A 153 8.26 8.99 -11.87
C LEU A 153 9.54 9.82 -11.83
N ALA A 154 9.43 11.14 -11.65
CA ALA A 154 10.58 12.02 -11.57
C ALA A 154 11.43 11.73 -10.32
N ASP A 155 10.80 11.63 -9.15
CA ASP A 155 11.48 11.33 -7.88
C ASP A 155 12.11 9.92 -7.90
N ALA A 156 11.41 8.92 -8.45
CA ALA A 156 11.92 7.56 -8.59
C ALA A 156 13.10 7.46 -9.59
N SER A 157 13.10 8.29 -10.64
CA SER A 157 14.15 8.29 -11.66
C SER A 157 15.39 9.05 -11.21
N PHE A 158 15.25 10.04 -10.33
CA PHE A 158 16.33 10.90 -9.84
C PHE A 158 16.26 11.10 -8.33
N PRO A 159 16.30 10.02 -7.54
CA PRO A 159 16.16 10.11 -6.09
C PRO A 159 17.38 10.78 -5.46
N ASN A 160 17.16 11.48 -4.34
CA ASN A 160 18.24 12.00 -3.53
C ASN A 160 18.75 10.95 -2.51
N GLU A 161 19.77 11.30 -1.74
CA GLU A 161 20.44 10.38 -0.79
C GLU A 161 19.49 9.85 0.30
N ARG A 162 18.42 10.59 0.64
CA ARG A 162 17.43 10.17 1.62
C ARG A 162 16.43 9.15 1.04
N THR A 163 16.04 9.33 -0.22
CA THR A 163 14.95 8.56 -0.84
C THR A 163 15.46 7.43 -1.75
N ALA A 164 16.74 7.40 -2.10
CA ALA A 164 17.30 6.43 -3.04
C ALA A 164 17.05 4.96 -2.65
N ALA A 165 16.98 4.66 -1.34
CA ALA A 165 16.77 3.29 -0.87
C ALA A 165 15.34 2.78 -1.06
N THR A 166 14.37 3.66 -1.30
CA THR A 166 12.94 3.32 -1.45
C THR A 166 12.52 3.07 -2.88
N TYR A 167 13.32 3.54 -3.85
CA TYR A 167 13.02 3.42 -5.28
C TYR A 167 13.87 2.35 -5.96
N VAL A 168 13.23 1.47 -6.71
CA VAL A 168 13.88 0.36 -7.44
C VAL A 168 13.50 0.47 -8.91
N ALA A 169 14.46 0.78 -9.77
CA ALA A 169 14.23 1.05 -11.20
C ALA A 169 13.57 -0.12 -11.93
N GLU A 170 13.88 -1.35 -11.55
CA GLU A 170 13.30 -2.57 -12.10
C GLU A 170 11.79 -2.71 -11.83
N ASN A 171 11.22 -1.92 -10.91
CA ASN A 171 9.81 -1.96 -10.61
C ASN A 171 8.96 -1.15 -11.59
N PHE A 172 9.51 -0.09 -12.18
CA PHE A 172 8.74 0.84 -13.04
C PHE A 172 9.34 1.03 -14.44
N LYS A 173 10.68 0.98 -14.56
CA LYS A 173 11.33 1.22 -15.86
C LYS A 173 10.89 0.24 -16.95
N PRO A 174 10.78 -1.08 -16.72
CA PRO A 174 10.28 -2.00 -17.73
C PRO A 174 8.85 -1.68 -18.19
N LEU A 175 8.00 -1.18 -17.29
CA LEU A 175 6.63 -0.78 -17.63
C LEU A 175 6.61 0.45 -18.55
N LEU A 176 7.52 1.39 -18.30
CA LEU A 176 7.70 2.57 -19.14
C LEU A 176 8.26 2.18 -20.51
N ASP A 177 9.30 1.34 -20.53
CA ASP A 177 10.00 0.92 -21.75
C ASP A 177 9.07 0.13 -22.71
N CYS A 178 8.10 -0.64 -22.18
CA CYS A 178 7.12 -1.37 -22.99
C CYS A 178 5.80 -0.61 -23.23
N GLY A 179 5.69 0.65 -22.75
CA GLY A 179 4.53 1.51 -23.01
C GLY A 179 3.26 1.14 -22.23
N LEU A 180 3.39 0.41 -21.12
CA LEU A 180 2.25 0.06 -20.26
C LEU A 180 2.02 1.08 -19.11
N LEU A 181 2.98 1.97 -18.83
CA LEU A 181 2.88 2.97 -17.78
C LEU A 181 2.38 4.30 -18.33
N ASP A 182 1.15 4.65 -18.01
CA ASP A 182 0.54 5.94 -18.27
C ASP A 182 0.91 6.94 -17.18
N ILE A 183 1.51 8.04 -17.57
CA ILE A 183 1.89 9.12 -16.66
C ILE A 183 0.82 10.19 -16.66
N VAL A 184 0.27 10.43 -15.46
CA VAL A 184 -0.82 11.38 -15.23
C VAL A 184 -0.42 12.50 -14.29
N ASP A 185 -1.20 13.57 -14.29
CA ASP A 185 -1.08 14.68 -13.35
C ASP A 185 -2.42 14.88 -12.62
N GLY A 186 -2.36 14.95 -11.30
CA GLY A 186 -3.53 15.21 -10.46
C GLY A 186 -4.46 14.00 -10.25
N PRO A 187 -5.59 14.22 -9.55
CA PRO A 187 -6.54 13.15 -9.25
C PRO A 187 -7.14 12.54 -10.50
N GLN A 188 -7.37 11.23 -10.49
CA GLN A 188 -7.93 10.48 -11.61
C GLN A 188 -9.29 9.87 -11.26
N ARG A 189 -10.20 9.81 -12.23
CA ARG A 189 -11.40 8.97 -12.18
C ARG A 189 -11.11 7.68 -12.95
N LEU A 190 -10.93 6.57 -12.23
CA LEU A 190 -10.57 5.28 -12.83
C LEU A 190 -11.79 4.56 -13.40
N ALA A 191 -12.95 4.68 -12.72
CA ALA A 191 -14.22 4.13 -13.10
C ALA A 191 -15.37 4.95 -12.46
N PRO A 192 -16.64 4.74 -12.86
CA PRO A 192 -17.76 5.21 -12.06
C PRO A 192 -17.64 4.70 -10.62
N GLY A 193 -17.68 5.61 -9.65
CA GLY A 193 -17.51 5.29 -8.23
C GLY A 193 -16.08 5.05 -7.76
N VAL A 194 -15.05 5.09 -8.63
CA VAL A 194 -13.65 4.88 -8.24
C VAL A 194 -12.80 6.07 -8.67
N ARG A 195 -12.21 6.75 -7.69
CA ARG A 195 -11.33 7.91 -7.94
C ARG A 195 -10.11 7.93 -7.04
N THR A 196 -9.06 8.58 -7.50
CA THR A 196 -7.90 8.90 -6.67
C THR A 196 -8.04 10.29 -6.05
N ASP A 197 -7.33 10.51 -4.96
CA ASP A 197 -7.15 11.80 -4.31
C ASP A 197 -5.66 12.01 -4.03
N LEU A 198 -5.12 13.19 -4.32
CA LEU A 198 -3.75 13.51 -3.96
C LEU A 198 -3.67 13.77 -2.45
N VAL A 199 -2.78 13.04 -1.80
CA VAL A 199 -2.59 13.02 -0.35
C VAL A 199 -1.11 13.23 0.00
N PRO A 200 -0.53 14.38 -0.38
CA PRO A 200 0.90 14.65 -0.25
C PRO A 200 1.35 14.65 1.21
N GLY A 201 2.64 14.33 1.39
CA GLY A 201 3.30 14.31 2.69
C GLY A 201 4.31 13.18 2.81
N HIS A 202 3.88 11.94 2.58
CA HIS A 202 4.75 10.77 2.47
C HIS A 202 5.62 10.86 1.22
N THR A 203 4.99 11.05 0.06
CA THR A 203 5.63 11.57 -1.16
C THR A 203 4.96 12.85 -1.61
N ALA A 204 5.50 13.51 -2.63
CA ALA A 204 4.97 14.79 -3.14
C ALA A 204 3.56 14.65 -3.76
N CYS A 205 3.23 13.48 -4.31
CA CYS A 205 1.95 13.22 -5.00
C CYS A 205 1.40 11.81 -4.74
N LEU A 206 1.63 11.29 -3.54
CA LEU A 206 0.95 10.09 -3.04
C LEU A 206 -0.54 10.15 -3.34
N GLN A 207 -1.13 9.02 -3.73
CA GLN A 207 -2.56 8.88 -3.99
C GLN A 207 -3.24 7.99 -2.96
N ALA A 208 -4.37 8.41 -2.42
CA ALA A 208 -5.36 7.55 -1.78
C ALA A 208 -6.47 7.21 -2.77
N VAL A 209 -7.26 6.16 -2.50
CA VAL A 209 -8.35 5.74 -3.38
C VAL A 209 -9.68 5.77 -2.63
N TRP A 210 -10.64 6.47 -3.23
CA TRP A 210 -12.03 6.46 -2.82
C TRP A 210 -12.83 5.50 -3.71
N VAL A 211 -13.61 4.64 -3.08
CA VAL A 211 -14.65 3.83 -3.74
C VAL A 211 -15.99 4.27 -3.16
N GLU A 212 -16.90 4.74 -4.01
CA GLU A 212 -18.15 5.37 -3.61
C GLU A 212 -19.29 4.88 -4.50
N ASP A 213 -20.30 4.20 -3.93
CA ASP A 213 -21.49 3.76 -4.66
C ASP A 213 -22.69 3.60 -3.71
N GLY A 214 -23.89 3.96 -4.18
CA GLY A 214 -25.14 3.75 -3.42
C GLY A 214 -25.20 4.48 -2.08
N GLY A 215 -24.39 5.52 -1.84
CA GLY A 215 -24.30 6.22 -0.57
C GLY A 215 -23.30 5.60 0.42
N GLU A 216 -22.67 4.51 0.07
CA GLU A 216 -21.56 3.90 0.82
C GLU A 216 -20.21 4.37 0.30
N SER A 217 -19.22 4.40 1.17
CA SER A 217 -17.87 4.89 0.85
C SER A 217 -16.79 4.02 1.49
N LEU A 218 -15.70 3.79 0.76
CA LEU A 218 -14.47 3.19 1.25
C LEU A 218 -13.30 4.10 0.91
N LEU A 219 -12.38 4.27 1.84
CA LEU A 219 -11.12 4.98 1.66
C LEU A 219 -9.94 4.03 1.90
N PHE A 220 -9.20 3.73 0.84
CA PHE A 220 -7.90 3.08 0.93
C PHE A 220 -6.83 4.15 1.16
N LEU A 221 -6.30 4.18 2.39
CA LEU A 221 -5.48 5.29 2.90
C LEU A 221 -4.06 5.30 2.35
N THR A 222 -3.56 4.15 1.90
CA THR A 222 -2.17 3.99 1.48
C THR A 222 -1.20 4.54 2.55
N ASP A 223 -0.11 5.16 2.16
CA ASP A 223 0.87 5.72 3.10
C ASP A 223 0.54 7.12 3.62
N ALA A 224 -0.65 7.66 3.30
CA ALA A 224 -1.15 8.84 4.02
C ALA A 224 -1.38 8.53 5.52
N ALA A 225 -1.75 7.28 5.83
CA ALA A 225 -1.79 6.74 7.18
C ALA A 225 -1.60 5.22 7.13
N PRO A 226 -0.37 4.72 7.12
CA PRO A 226 -0.06 3.30 6.96
C PRO A 226 -0.64 2.43 8.09
N TRP A 227 -0.79 2.99 9.31
CA TRP A 227 -1.34 2.32 10.49
C TRP A 227 -2.53 3.09 11.07
N ALA A 228 -3.50 2.37 11.63
CA ALA A 228 -4.71 2.91 12.25
C ALA A 228 -4.40 3.96 13.33
N VAL A 229 -3.42 3.70 14.18
CA VAL A 229 -2.98 4.63 15.23
C VAL A 229 -2.45 5.95 14.66
N GLN A 230 -1.84 5.94 13.47
CA GLN A 230 -1.32 7.15 12.83
C GLN A 230 -2.44 7.98 12.19
N PHE A 231 -3.56 7.35 11.84
CA PHE A 231 -4.76 8.05 11.43
C PHE A 231 -5.54 8.60 12.62
N GLU A 232 -5.53 7.89 13.75
CA GLU A 232 -6.14 8.37 14.99
C GLU A 232 -5.33 9.51 15.63
N ARG A 233 -4.02 9.37 15.69
CA ARG A 233 -3.11 10.34 16.33
C ARG A 233 -2.35 11.13 15.26
N LEU A 234 -2.89 12.27 14.85
CA LEU A 234 -2.36 13.06 13.72
C LEU A 234 -0.86 13.37 13.80
N ALA A 235 -0.35 13.61 15.02
CA ALA A 235 1.07 13.88 15.25
C ALA A 235 1.98 12.66 15.10
N TRP A 236 1.42 11.46 14.96
CA TRP A 236 2.20 10.25 14.72
C TRP A 236 2.43 10.12 13.22
N VAL A 237 3.63 10.51 12.79
CA VAL A 237 4.03 10.56 11.39
C VAL A 237 5.27 9.69 11.20
N PRO A 238 5.31 8.82 10.19
CA PRO A 238 6.49 8.02 9.88
C PRO A 238 7.73 8.89 9.61
N ALA A 239 8.91 8.37 9.93
CA ALA A 239 10.18 9.02 9.55
C ALA A 239 10.42 8.99 8.03
N PHE A 240 9.70 8.16 7.31
CA PHE A 240 9.77 8.03 5.85
C PHE A 240 9.12 9.22 5.13
N ASP A 241 8.21 9.92 5.77
CA ASP A 241 7.52 11.06 5.16
C ASP A 241 8.50 12.18 4.82
N ILE A 242 8.44 12.66 3.59
CA ILE A 242 9.31 13.75 3.13
C ILE A 242 8.83 15.13 3.62
N ALA A 243 7.53 15.26 3.92
CA ALA A 243 6.91 16.49 4.39
C ALA A 243 5.94 16.22 5.57
N PRO A 244 6.47 15.93 6.79
CA PRO A 244 5.67 15.44 7.91
C PRO A 244 4.57 16.40 8.39
N LEU A 245 4.77 17.71 8.27
CA LEU A 245 3.72 18.70 8.60
C LEU A 245 2.58 18.66 7.58
N GLN A 246 2.91 18.44 6.31
CA GLN A 246 1.90 18.27 5.26
C GLN A 246 1.13 16.97 5.45
N SER A 247 1.81 15.86 5.84
CA SER A 247 1.15 14.60 6.19
C SER A 247 0.11 14.78 7.29
N MET A 248 0.40 15.59 8.29
CA MET A 248 -0.56 15.93 9.35
C MET A 248 -1.80 16.63 8.80
N GLU A 249 -1.64 17.64 7.96
CA GLU A 249 -2.78 18.37 7.36
C GLU A 249 -3.56 17.50 6.38
N THR A 250 -2.87 16.67 5.59
CA THR A 250 -3.49 15.65 4.73
C THR A 250 -4.36 14.70 5.55
N LYS A 251 -3.84 14.13 6.64
CA LYS A 251 -4.60 13.25 7.53
C LYS A 251 -5.79 13.98 8.18
N ARG A 252 -5.63 15.25 8.57
CA ARG A 252 -6.72 16.05 9.13
C ARG A 252 -7.88 16.19 8.15
N ARG A 253 -7.59 16.52 6.90
CA ARG A 253 -8.56 16.61 5.82
C ARG A 253 -9.24 15.27 5.57
N LEU A 254 -8.47 14.21 5.37
CA LEU A 254 -9.00 12.86 5.10
C LEU A 254 -9.89 12.35 6.24
N ARG A 255 -9.54 12.63 7.50
CA ARG A 255 -10.37 12.24 8.66
C ARG A 255 -11.73 12.93 8.66
N GLN A 256 -11.75 14.22 8.34
CA GLN A 256 -12.99 14.97 8.25
C GLN A 256 -13.87 14.39 7.12
N GLU A 257 -13.29 14.22 5.92
CA GLU A 257 -14.01 13.69 4.77
C GLU A 257 -14.51 12.25 5.00
N ALA A 258 -13.70 11.39 5.61
CA ALA A 258 -14.08 10.03 5.92
C ALA A 258 -15.21 9.97 6.97
N ALA A 259 -15.18 10.84 7.98
CA ALA A 259 -16.24 10.92 8.97
C ALA A 259 -17.56 11.44 8.38
N GLU A 260 -17.52 12.46 7.53
CA GLU A 260 -18.70 13.01 6.85
C GLU A 260 -19.39 11.98 5.94
N ARG A 261 -18.61 11.05 5.37
CA ARG A 261 -19.10 9.98 4.49
C ARG A 261 -19.38 8.66 5.23
N ALA A 262 -19.11 8.57 6.54
CA ALA A 262 -19.09 7.32 7.29
C ALA A 262 -18.27 6.22 6.58
N ALA A 263 -17.13 6.60 5.99
CA ALA A 263 -16.35 5.75 5.12
C ALA A 263 -15.71 4.57 5.88
N LEU A 264 -15.72 3.39 5.25
CA LEU A 264 -14.88 2.27 5.65
C LEU A 264 -13.42 2.59 5.31
N LEU A 265 -12.55 2.59 6.29
CA LEU A 265 -11.11 2.81 6.13
C LEU A 265 -10.40 1.48 5.88
N VAL A 266 -9.45 1.46 4.97
CA VAL A 266 -8.56 0.31 4.74
C VAL A 266 -7.12 0.76 4.96
N PHE A 267 -6.39 0.04 5.84
CA PHE A 267 -4.99 0.32 6.18
C PHE A 267 -4.07 -0.64 5.45
N GLN A 268 -3.09 -0.09 4.75
CA GLN A 268 -2.20 -0.86 3.89
C GLN A 268 -1.17 -1.67 4.68
N HIS A 269 -0.59 -1.08 5.71
CA HIS A 269 0.56 -1.64 6.42
C HIS A 269 0.26 -2.12 7.84
N ASP A 270 -0.90 -1.80 8.40
CA ASP A 270 -1.25 -2.20 9.76
C ASP A 270 -1.46 -3.71 9.84
N SER A 271 -0.56 -4.41 10.53
CA SER A 271 -0.63 -5.87 10.66
C SER A 271 -1.74 -6.35 11.61
N GLN A 272 -2.44 -5.43 12.30
CA GLN A 272 -3.50 -5.74 13.25
C GLN A 272 -4.87 -5.26 12.78
N VAL A 273 -4.94 -4.08 12.18
CA VAL A 273 -6.20 -3.48 11.72
C VAL A 273 -6.23 -3.46 10.19
N VAL A 274 -7.13 -4.25 9.61
CA VAL A 274 -7.34 -4.30 8.16
C VAL A 274 -8.30 -3.20 7.75
N THR A 275 -9.48 -3.14 8.39
CA THR A 275 -10.50 -2.12 8.16
C THR A 275 -11.02 -1.54 9.46
N ALA A 276 -11.50 -0.30 9.38
CA ALA A 276 -12.07 0.39 10.53
C ALA A 276 -13.06 1.49 10.09
N HIS A 277 -13.84 1.97 11.05
CA HIS A 277 -14.63 3.20 10.93
C HIS A 277 -14.14 4.28 11.89
N LEU A 278 -14.51 5.52 11.61
CA LEU A 278 -14.36 6.63 12.56
C LEU A 278 -15.60 6.76 13.42
N ALA A 279 -15.40 6.91 14.71
CA ALA A 279 -16.46 7.17 15.67
C ALA A 279 -16.06 8.26 16.68
N PRO A 280 -17.00 8.94 17.35
CA PRO A 280 -16.70 9.86 18.42
C PRO A 280 -15.94 9.15 19.55
N GLY A 281 -14.82 9.71 19.96
CA GLY A 281 -13.98 9.21 21.05
C GLY A 281 -13.65 10.30 22.08
N LYS A 282 -12.92 9.91 23.14
CA LYS A 282 -12.59 10.83 24.24
C LYS A 282 -11.74 12.04 23.82
N ARG A 283 -11.00 11.94 22.71
CA ARG A 283 -10.06 12.98 22.22
C ARG A 283 -10.40 13.42 20.78
N GLY A 284 -11.65 13.37 20.38
CA GLY A 284 -12.11 13.60 19.02
C GLY A 284 -12.51 12.30 18.32
N LEU A 285 -12.23 12.16 17.02
CA LEU A 285 -12.53 10.93 16.30
C LEU A 285 -11.55 9.81 16.71
N ALA A 286 -12.09 8.64 17.04
CA ALA A 286 -11.36 7.40 17.28
C ALA A 286 -11.47 6.47 16.07
N VAL A 287 -10.45 5.68 15.81
CA VAL A 287 -10.49 4.59 14.85
C VAL A 287 -11.04 3.34 15.54
N VAL A 288 -12.16 2.83 15.06
CA VAL A 288 -12.82 1.63 15.59
C VAL A 288 -12.64 0.49 14.58
N PRO A 289 -11.81 -0.52 14.89
CA PRO A 289 -11.57 -1.64 14.01
C PRO A 289 -12.85 -2.41 13.69
N GLU A 290 -13.00 -2.86 12.44
CA GLU A 290 -14.06 -3.75 11.98
C GLU A 290 -13.49 -5.13 11.64
N ILE A 291 -12.45 -5.18 10.78
CA ILE A 291 -11.70 -6.40 10.50
C ILE A 291 -10.32 -6.25 11.12
N SER A 292 -9.95 -7.22 11.96
CA SER A 292 -8.64 -7.28 12.60
C SER A 292 -7.97 -8.62 12.35
N GLU A 293 -6.64 -8.59 12.24
CA GLU A 293 -5.79 -9.78 12.21
C GLU A 293 -4.97 -9.86 13.51
N VAL A 294 -4.66 -11.06 13.95
CA VAL A 294 -3.63 -11.26 14.98
C VAL A 294 -2.34 -11.56 14.24
N ALA A 295 -1.46 -10.56 14.16
CA ALA A 295 -0.10 -10.81 13.68
C ALA A 295 0.57 -11.78 14.65
N THR A 296 0.71 -13.03 14.26
CA THR A 296 1.52 -13.99 15.00
C THR A 296 2.98 -13.66 14.73
N PHE A 297 3.64 -13.15 15.74
CA PHE A 297 5.09 -13.00 15.76
C PHE A 297 5.70 -14.40 15.63
N ASP A 298 6.49 -14.66 14.60
CA ASP A 298 7.35 -15.85 14.56
C ASP A 298 8.70 -15.50 15.20
N PRO A 299 8.95 -15.91 16.45
CA PRO A 299 10.18 -15.57 17.14
C PRO A 299 11.42 -16.30 16.59
N THR A 300 11.24 -17.15 15.56
CA THR A 300 12.33 -17.95 14.97
C THR A 300 12.88 -17.34 13.66
N LEU A 301 12.30 -16.22 13.21
CA LEU A 301 12.77 -15.48 12.03
C LEU A 301 13.64 -14.30 12.42
#